data_05351db2ffda450bf27ac26186f50367
#
_entry.id   05351db2ffda450bf27ac26186f50367
#
_cell.length_a   1.000
_cell.length_b   1.000
_cell.length_c   1.000
_cell.angle_alpha   90.00
_cell.angle_beta   90.00
_cell.angle_gamma   90.00
#
_symmetry.space_group_name_H-M   'P 1'
#
loop_
_entity.id
_entity.type
_entity.pdbx_description
1 polymer ?
#
loop_
_entity_poly.entity_id
_entity_poly.type
_entity_poly.pdbx_seq_one_letter_code
_entity_poly.pdbx_strand_id
1 'polypeptide(L)'
;MAGEEMSLAKQIIVQIYEIQTPQEAEGAIEDGVDHIGSVILSAAQWRDPILRETVRLVQSAGKVSSLIPLFSELALIRRLLDYYQPDLIHFCETLPLRASDDLACNGLLETQKAIRDEYAGVKIMRSLPIGNPGRSESVPTLRLAAHFESLSDYFLTDTLLLPTATATPAAQPVVGFVGITGQTSDWQVARALVLQTPVPVILAGGLSPENVAAAIARVKPFGVDSCTATNQVDADGRPIRFRKDRMRVRRFVQAAQGAFGNR
;
A
#
# COMPACT_ATOMS: atom_id res chain seq x y z
N MET A 1 -4.23 39.56 23.09
CA MET A 1 -3.60 38.22 23.08
C MET A 1 -4.27 37.42 21.98
N ALA A 2 -3.69 37.47 20.80
CA ALA A 2 -4.16 36.71 19.63
C ALA A 2 -3.56 35.30 19.77
N GLY A 3 -4.44 34.30 19.94
CA GLY A 3 -4.05 32.91 19.95
C GLY A 3 -3.56 32.52 18.57
N GLU A 4 -2.33 32.04 18.47
CA GLU A 4 -1.80 31.36 17.32
C GLU A 4 -2.58 30.02 17.16
N GLU A 5 -3.62 30.04 16.36
CA GLU A 5 -4.05 28.81 15.68
C GLU A 5 -2.95 28.44 14.69
N MET A 6 -1.97 27.68 15.15
CA MET A 6 -1.04 26.97 14.31
C MET A 6 -1.86 25.93 13.55
N SER A 7 -2.31 26.27 12.33
CA SER A 7 -2.88 25.34 11.38
C SER A 7 -1.90 24.16 11.28
N LEU A 8 -2.31 23.01 11.81
CA LEU A 8 -1.63 21.74 11.54
C LEU A 8 -1.66 21.53 10.04
N ALA A 9 -0.59 21.95 9.36
CA ALA A 9 -0.41 21.70 7.95
C ALA A 9 -0.57 20.19 7.75
N LYS A 10 -1.61 19.80 7.02
CA LYS A 10 -1.97 18.39 6.78
C LYS A 10 -0.78 17.73 6.09
N GLN A 11 0.03 17.01 6.86
CA GLN A 11 1.25 16.36 6.39
C GLN A 11 0.88 15.18 5.48
N ILE A 12 1.67 14.94 4.42
CA ILE A 12 1.46 13.76 3.57
C ILE A 12 1.77 12.49 4.36
N ILE A 13 0.91 11.49 4.27
CA ILE A 13 1.17 10.18 4.90
C ILE A 13 2.30 9.48 4.15
N VAL A 14 3.29 8.99 4.89
CA VAL A 14 4.34 8.12 4.36
C VAL A 14 4.16 6.70 4.90
N GLN A 15 4.00 5.76 3.98
CA GLN A 15 3.84 4.34 4.27
C GLN A 15 5.04 3.54 3.75
N ILE A 16 5.48 2.53 4.51
CA ILE A 16 6.54 1.59 4.11
C ILE A 16 6.08 0.16 4.42
N TYR A 17 6.12 -0.71 3.41
CA TYR A 17 5.80 -2.14 3.54
C TYR A 17 7.04 -3.03 3.69
N GLU A 18 6.80 -4.31 4.01
CA GLU A 18 7.81 -5.36 4.28
C GLU A 18 8.65 -5.07 5.52
N ILE A 19 8.05 -4.53 6.57
CA ILE A 19 8.64 -4.41 7.91
C ILE A 19 8.09 -5.54 8.78
N GLN A 20 8.96 -6.45 9.22
CA GLN A 20 8.54 -7.70 9.83
C GLN A 20 8.99 -7.86 11.28
N THR A 21 9.87 -6.99 11.78
CA THR A 21 10.43 -7.08 13.13
C THR A 21 10.26 -5.79 13.92
N PRO A 22 10.19 -5.85 15.26
CA PRO A 22 10.15 -4.65 16.10
C PRO A 22 11.31 -3.70 15.83
N GLN A 23 12.52 -4.23 15.65
CA GLN A 23 13.71 -3.41 15.39
C GLN A 23 13.61 -2.62 14.08
N GLU A 24 13.10 -3.23 13.00
CA GLU A 24 12.86 -2.52 11.74
C GLU A 24 11.76 -1.46 11.90
N ALA A 25 10.71 -1.77 12.68
CA ALA A 25 9.62 -0.83 12.94
C ALA A 25 10.10 0.39 13.75
N GLU A 26 10.91 0.18 14.80
CA GLU A 26 11.53 1.28 15.56
C GLU A 26 12.33 2.20 14.64
N GLY A 27 13.19 1.64 13.77
CA GLY A 27 13.94 2.42 12.81
C GLY A 27 13.06 3.23 11.85
N ALA A 28 11.98 2.65 11.36
CA ALA A 28 11.04 3.34 10.48
C ALA A 28 10.26 4.45 11.21
N ILE A 29 9.84 4.22 12.45
CA ILE A 29 9.19 5.22 13.30
C ILE A 29 10.11 6.43 13.55
N GLU A 30 11.36 6.17 13.94
CA GLU A 30 12.37 7.22 14.16
C GLU A 30 12.67 8.03 12.88
N ASP A 31 12.58 7.40 11.72
CA ASP A 31 12.78 8.05 10.42
C ASP A 31 11.51 8.79 9.93
N GLY A 32 10.40 8.73 10.67
CA GLY A 32 9.20 9.52 10.43
C GLY A 32 8.15 8.85 9.53
N VAL A 33 8.17 7.51 9.42
CA VAL A 33 7.12 6.74 8.74
C VAL A 33 5.82 6.79 9.55
N ASP A 34 4.68 6.93 8.88
CA ASP A 34 3.36 7.05 9.51
C ASP A 34 2.59 5.73 9.52
N HIS A 35 2.59 5.00 8.39
CA HIS A 35 1.98 3.68 8.26
C HIS A 35 3.08 2.63 8.07
N ILE A 36 3.13 1.66 8.97
CA ILE A 36 4.11 0.57 8.92
C ILE A 36 3.41 -0.71 8.50
N GLY A 37 3.79 -1.19 7.33
CA GLY A 37 3.17 -2.32 6.67
C GLY A 37 3.98 -3.60 6.82
N SER A 38 3.29 -4.67 7.22
CA SER A 38 3.82 -6.01 7.33
C SER A 38 3.06 -6.97 6.43
N VAL A 39 3.68 -8.10 6.07
CA VAL A 39 3.10 -9.05 5.11
C VAL A 39 3.08 -10.44 5.73
N ILE A 40 1.94 -11.13 5.61
CA ILE A 40 1.80 -12.54 5.98
C ILE A 40 1.78 -13.36 4.68
N LEU A 41 2.86 -14.10 4.47
CA LEU A 41 3.19 -14.72 3.18
C LEU A 41 2.31 -15.92 2.82
N SER A 42 1.78 -16.63 3.81
CA SER A 42 0.98 -17.83 3.54
C SER A 42 0.00 -18.15 4.67
N ALA A 43 -1.07 -18.84 4.30
CA ALA A 43 -2.04 -19.38 5.23
C ALA A 43 -1.41 -20.35 6.26
N ALA A 44 -0.37 -21.09 5.88
CA ALA A 44 0.29 -22.05 6.78
C ALA A 44 1.10 -21.35 7.88
N GLN A 45 1.60 -20.14 7.60
CA GLN A 45 2.44 -19.35 8.51
C GLN A 45 1.73 -18.08 8.98
N TRP A 46 0.39 -18.11 9.09
CA TRP A 46 -0.40 -16.93 9.41
C TRP A 46 -0.10 -16.36 10.80
N ARG A 47 0.45 -17.15 11.73
CA ARG A 47 0.67 -16.77 13.12
C ARG A 47 2.16 -16.64 13.40
N ASP A 48 2.61 -15.41 13.61
CA ASP A 48 3.99 -15.07 13.95
C ASP A 48 4.01 -14.18 15.22
N PRO A 49 4.59 -14.64 16.34
CA PRO A 49 4.69 -13.83 17.56
C PRO A 49 5.54 -12.57 17.40
N ILE A 50 6.60 -12.62 16.60
CA ILE A 50 7.48 -11.47 16.36
C ILE A 50 6.72 -10.40 15.60
N LEU A 51 5.96 -10.79 14.57
CA LEU A 51 5.13 -9.87 13.82
C LEU A 51 4.02 -9.26 14.70
N ARG A 52 3.44 -10.03 15.61
CA ARG A 52 2.46 -9.50 16.58
C ARG A 52 3.08 -8.45 17.51
N GLU A 53 4.31 -8.68 17.96
CA GLU A 53 5.05 -7.70 18.75
C GLU A 53 5.32 -6.42 17.93
N THR A 54 5.70 -6.57 16.66
CA THR A 54 5.88 -5.46 15.72
C THR A 54 4.62 -4.61 15.59
N VAL A 55 3.45 -5.23 15.38
CA VAL A 55 2.15 -4.52 15.32
C VAL A 55 1.90 -3.72 16.59
N ARG A 56 2.08 -4.32 17.77
CA ARG A 56 1.86 -3.65 19.05
C ARG A 56 2.83 -2.49 19.30
N LEU A 57 4.08 -2.66 18.91
CA LEU A 57 5.09 -1.60 19.02
C LEU A 57 4.69 -0.40 18.16
N VAL A 58 4.29 -0.62 16.90
CA VAL A 58 3.83 0.43 16.00
C VAL A 58 2.66 1.21 16.61
N GLN A 59 1.66 0.51 17.13
CA GLN A 59 0.49 1.10 17.78
C GLN A 59 0.86 1.88 19.04
N SER A 60 1.75 1.34 19.88
CA SER A 60 2.21 2.02 21.10
C SER A 60 2.97 3.32 20.82
N ALA A 61 3.58 3.43 19.64
CA ALA A 61 4.23 4.65 19.17
C ALA A 61 3.26 5.65 18.50
N GLY A 62 1.94 5.37 18.52
CA GLY A 62 0.93 6.22 17.88
C GLY A 62 0.99 6.22 16.36
N LYS A 63 1.58 5.18 15.76
CA LYS A 63 1.64 4.98 14.31
C LYS A 63 0.63 3.93 13.87
N VAL A 64 0.33 3.85 12.58
CA VAL A 64 -0.65 2.93 12.01
C VAL A 64 0.01 1.63 11.60
N SER A 65 -0.43 0.52 12.17
CA SER A 65 -0.03 -0.82 11.77
C SER A 65 -0.92 -1.32 10.63
N SER A 66 -0.32 -1.75 9.52
CA SER A 66 -1.02 -2.28 8.34
C SER A 66 -0.58 -3.70 8.05
N LEU A 67 -1.53 -4.63 7.85
CA LEU A 67 -1.23 -6.02 7.50
C LEU A 67 -1.75 -6.40 6.12
N ILE A 68 -0.89 -7.02 5.30
CA ILE A 68 -1.27 -7.68 4.05
C ILE A 68 -1.31 -9.19 4.26
N PRO A 69 -2.47 -9.85 4.20
CA PRO A 69 -2.54 -11.30 4.03
C PRO A 69 -2.38 -11.68 2.56
N LEU A 70 -1.44 -12.56 2.23
CA LEU A 70 -1.33 -13.15 0.89
C LEU A 70 -2.18 -14.44 0.80
N PHE A 71 -3.41 -14.34 1.28
CA PHE A 71 -4.48 -15.35 1.21
C PHE A 71 -5.83 -14.64 1.39
N SER A 72 -6.92 -15.25 0.93
CA SER A 72 -8.24 -14.61 0.85
C SER A 72 -9.35 -15.37 1.60
N GLU A 73 -9.04 -16.46 2.29
CA GLU A 73 -10.05 -17.21 3.06
C GLU A 73 -10.54 -16.39 4.24
N LEU A 74 -11.82 -16.00 4.23
CA LEU A 74 -12.43 -15.14 5.23
C LEU A 74 -12.25 -15.66 6.67
N ALA A 75 -12.39 -16.98 6.88
CA ALA A 75 -12.21 -17.58 8.20
C ALA A 75 -10.78 -17.40 8.74
N LEU A 76 -9.78 -17.42 7.87
CA LEU A 76 -8.40 -17.21 8.26
C LEU A 76 -8.09 -15.71 8.46
N ILE A 77 -8.68 -14.83 7.65
CA ILE A 77 -8.60 -13.38 7.85
C ILE A 77 -9.17 -12.98 9.21
N ARG A 78 -10.31 -13.54 9.62
CA ARG A 78 -10.87 -13.33 10.97
C ARG A 78 -9.88 -13.73 12.07
N ARG A 79 -9.30 -14.93 11.99
CA ARG A 79 -8.29 -15.40 12.95
C ARG A 79 -7.05 -14.51 12.99
N LEU A 80 -6.65 -13.97 11.84
CA LEU A 80 -5.56 -13.01 11.72
C LEU A 80 -5.92 -11.72 12.46
N LEU A 81 -7.09 -11.14 12.21
CA LEU A 81 -7.53 -9.92 12.86
C LEU A 81 -7.68 -10.09 14.38
N ASP A 82 -8.22 -11.20 14.84
CA ASP A 82 -8.32 -11.53 16.27
C ASP A 82 -6.95 -11.65 16.94
N TYR A 83 -5.97 -12.19 16.24
CA TYR A 83 -4.63 -12.41 16.79
C TYR A 83 -3.75 -11.17 16.77
N TYR A 84 -3.69 -10.45 15.65
CA TYR A 84 -2.81 -9.30 15.48
C TYR A 84 -3.42 -8.00 15.93
N GLN A 85 -4.73 -7.82 15.75
CA GLN A 85 -5.49 -6.61 16.03
C GLN A 85 -4.84 -5.36 15.36
N PRO A 86 -4.56 -5.38 14.05
CA PRO A 86 -3.95 -4.27 13.36
C PRO A 86 -4.91 -3.09 13.24
N ASP A 87 -4.38 -1.89 13.02
CA ASP A 87 -5.21 -0.71 12.74
C ASP A 87 -5.81 -0.76 11.34
N LEU A 88 -5.12 -1.44 10.41
CA LEU A 88 -5.47 -1.50 9.01
C LEU A 88 -5.20 -2.89 8.41
N ILE A 89 -6.20 -3.42 7.69
CA ILE A 89 -6.01 -4.59 6.81
C ILE A 89 -5.96 -4.14 5.36
N HIS A 90 -4.98 -4.67 4.61
CA HIS A 90 -4.77 -4.30 3.22
C HIS A 90 -4.96 -5.49 2.28
N PHE A 91 -5.97 -5.38 1.44
CA PHE A 91 -6.33 -6.36 0.43
C PHE A 91 -5.69 -5.99 -0.91
N CYS A 92 -4.86 -6.87 -1.46
CA CYS A 92 -4.12 -6.66 -2.70
C CYS A 92 -4.24 -7.81 -3.73
N GLU A 93 -5.33 -8.58 -3.66
CA GLU A 93 -5.63 -9.63 -4.64
C GLU A 93 -5.80 -9.02 -6.04
N THR A 94 -5.45 -9.82 -7.05
CA THR A 94 -5.65 -9.44 -8.46
C THR A 94 -7.14 -9.24 -8.73
N LEU A 95 -7.49 -8.08 -9.29
CA LEU A 95 -8.85 -7.73 -9.65
C LEU A 95 -9.14 -8.04 -11.13
N PRO A 96 -10.38 -8.35 -11.51
CA PRO A 96 -10.75 -8.64 -12.89
C PRO A 96 -10.63 -7.38 -13.77
N LEU A 97 -10.03 -7.53 -14.95
CA LEU A 97 -9.79 -6.42 -15.86
C LEU A 97 -10.93 -6.19 -16.84
N ARG A 98 -11.81 -7.17 -17.06
CA ARG A 98 -12.93 -7.09 -18.01
C ARG A 98 -14.23 -6.82 -17.26
N ALA A 99 -15.10 -6.00 -17.84
CA ALA A 99 -16.44 -5.74 -17.28
C ALA A 99 -17.30 -7.02 -17.20
N SER A 100 -17.12 -7.95 -18.14
CA SER A 100 -17.79 -9.27 -18.08
C SER A 100 -17.47 -10.08 -16.83
N ASP A 101 -16.36 -9.78 -16.18
CA ASP A 101 -15.84 -10.54 -15.05
C ASP A 101 -16.09 -9.81 -13.70
N ASP A 102 -16.90 -8.75 -13.69
CA ASP A 102 -17.20 -7.95 -12.49
C ASP A 102 -17.85 -8.81 -11.38
N LEU A 103 -18.57 -9.87 -11.75
CA LEU A 103 -19.07 -10.86 -10.78
C LEU A 103 -17.95 -11.52 -9.95
N ALA A 104 -16.73 -11.60 -10.47
CA ALA A 104 -15.59 -12.09 -9.72
C ALA A 104 -15.17 -11.14 -8.58
N CYS A 105 -15.56 -9.86 -8.65
CA CYS A 105 -15.39 -8.93 -7.53
C CYS A 105 -16.30 -9.24 -6.36
N ASN A 106 -17.45 -9.91 -6.57
CA ASN A 106 -18.46 -10.09 -5.53
C ASN A 106 -17.93 -10.81 -4.31
N GLY A 107 -17.13 -11.87 -4.48
CA GLY A 107 -16.52 -12.58 -3.35
C GLY A 107 -15.55 -11.72 -2.55
N LEU A 108 -14.81 -10.83 -3.22
CA LEU A 108 -13.93 -9.87 -2.56
C LEU A 108 -14.70 -8.77 -1.83
N LEU A 109 -15.80 -8.29 -2.44
CA LEU A 109 -16.70 -7.32 -1.82
C LEU A 109 -17.39 -7.91 -0.59
N GLU A 110 -17.89 -9.15 -0.67
CA GLU A 110 -18.48 -9.86 0.45
C GLU A 110 -17.47 -10.03 1.59
N THR A 111 -16.22 -10.37 1.29
CA THR A 111 -15.15 -10.46 2.29
C THR A 111 -14.91 -9.10 2.96
N GLN A 112 -14.74 -8.02 2.19
CA GLN A 112 -14.53 -6.68 2.76
C GLN A 112 -15.74 -6.23 3.58
N LYS A 113 -16.97 -6.50 3.11
CA LYS A 113 -18.19 -6.18 3.83
C LYS A 113 -18.25 -6.92 5.16
N ALA A 114 -17.98 -8.23 5.18
CA ALA A 114 -17.97 -9.01 6.41
C ALA A 114 -16.96 -8.46 7.42
N ILE A 115 -15.76 -8.12 6.96
CA ILE A 115 -14.73 -7.53 7.84
C ILE A 115 -15.16 -6.16 8.36
N ARG A 116 -15.75 -5.31 7.54
CA ARG A 116 -16.26 -3.99 7.97
C ARG A 116 -17.36 -4.11 9.02
N ASP A 117 -18.28 -5.05 8.83
CA ASP A 117 -19.40 -5.26 9.73
C ASP A 117 -18.95 -5.86 11.08
N GLU A 118 -17.96 -6.74 11.09
CA GLU A 118 -17.48 -7.46 12.26
C GLU A 118 -16.36 -6.75 13.03
N TYR A 119 -15.51 -5.97 12.34
CA TYR A 119 -14.30 -5.33 12.87
C TYR A 119 -14.33 -3.82 12.68
N ALA A 120 -15.31 -3.14 13.27
CA ALA A 120 -15.53 -1.70 13.09
C ALA A 120 -14.31 -0.81 13.45
N GLY A 121 -13.38 -1.32 14.28
CA GLY A 121 -12.14 -0.62 14.64
C GLY A 121 -11.00 -0.78 13.63
N VAL A 122 -11.13 -1.71 12.66
CA VAL A 122 -10.09 -1.99 11.67
C VAL A 122 -10.42 -1.27 10.37
N LYS A 123 -9.50 -0.46 9.88
CA LYS A 123 -9.63 0.20 8.58
C LYS A 123 -9.31 -0.74 7.44
N ILE A 124 -9.94 -0.53 6.29
CA ILE A 124 -9.75 -1.36 5.10
C ILE A 124 -9.04 -0.54 4.01
N MET A 125 -7.91 -1.05 3.53
CA MET A 125 -7.22 -0.57 2.35
C MET A 125 -7.39 -1.58 1.21
N ARG A 126 -7.70 -1.08 0.00
CA ARG A 126 -7.80 -1.89 -1.21
C ARG A 126 -6.76 -1.45 -2.23
N SER A 127 -5.93 -2.39 -2.71
CA SER A 127 -5.07 -2.13 -3.87
C SER A 127 -5.91 -2.02 -5.15
N LEU A 128 -5.61 -0.97 -5.91
CA LEU A 128 -6.16 -0.75 -7.25
C LEU A 128 -5.02 -0.87 -8.29
N PRO A 129 -5.15 -1.77 -9.27
CA PRO A 129 -4.13 -1.93 -10.29
C PRO A 129 -4.08 -0.71 -11.20
N ILE A 130 -2.86 -0.26 -11.54
CA ILE A 130 -2.59 0.71 -12.60
C ILE A 130 -1.54 0.09 -13.53
N GLY A 131 -1.76 0.17 -14.83
CA GLY A 131 -0.76 -0.29 -15.81
C GLY A 131 0.50 0.56 -15.82
N ASN A 132 1.55 0.04 -16.43
CA ASN A 132 2.75 0.84 -16.72
C ASN A 132 2.40 2.04 -17.63
N PRO A 133 3.20 3.12 -17.61
CA PRO A 133 3.00 4.26 -18.50
C PRO A 133 2.86 3.84 -19.97
N GLY A 134 1.82 4.37 -20.65
CA GLY A 134 1.48 4.01 -22.02
C GLY A 134 0.74 2.69 -22.23
N ARG A 135 0.34 1.99 -21.14
CA ARG A 135 -0.44 0.74 -21.18
C ARG A 135 -1.61 0.71 -20.21
N SER A 136 -1.82 1.76 -19.49
CA SER A 136 -2.84 1.88 -18.46
C SER A 136 -4.29 1.85 -19.01
N GLU A 137 -4.49 2.12 -20.29
CA GLU A 137 -5.83 2.09 -20.93
C GLU A 137 -6.53 0.74 -20.84
N SER A 138 -5.77 -0.35 -20.78
CA SER A 138 -6.32 -1.71 -20.64
C SER A 138 -6.65 -2.09 -19.19
N VAL A 139 -6.31 -1.24 -18.21
CA VAL A 139 -6.59 -1.47 -16.79
C VAL A 139 -7.73 -0.55 -16.35
N PRO A 140 -8.90 -1.09 -15.98
CA PRO A 140 -10.09 -0.29 -15.68
C PRO A 140 -10.05 0.24 -14.22
N THR A 141 -8.97 0.92 -13.83
CA THR A 141 -8.70 1.38 -12.45
C THR A 141 -9.88 2.14 -11.85
N LEU A 142 -10.46 3.10 -12.58
CA LEU A 142 -11.57 3.94 -12.08
C LEU A 142 -12.87 3.14 -11.89
N ARG A 143 -13.16 2.19 -12.78
CA ARG A 143 -14.28 1.28 -12.62
C ARG A 143 -14.11 0.38 -11.39
N LEU A 144 -12.92 -0.17 -11.20
CA LEU A 144 -12.60 -0.99 -10.02
C LEU A 144 -12.70 -0.17 -8.73
N ALA A 145 -12.23 1.07 -8.74
CA ALA A 145 -12.39 1.97 -7.60
C ALA A 145 -13.88 2.12 -7.20
N ALA A 146 -14.76 2.36 -8.18
CA ALA A 146 -16.19 2.53 -7.92
C ALA A 146 -16.83 1.30 -7.27
N HIS A 147 -16.37 0.07 -7.57
CA HIS A 147 -16.88 -1.15 -6.92
C HIS A 147 -16.52 -1.23 -5.43
N PHE A 148 -15.34 -0.75 -5.03
CA PHE A 148 -14.84 -0.89 -3.66
C PHE A 148 -14.97 0.38 -2.82
N GLU A 149 -15.43 1.49 -3.38
CA GLU A 149 -15.45 2.82 -2.75
C GLU A 149 -16.19 2.83 -1.41
N SER A 150 -17.38 2.23 -1.34
CA SER A 150 -18.21 2.21 -0.12
C SER A 150 -17.66 1.30 1.00
N LEU A 151 -16.72 0.43 0.66
CA LEU A 151 -16.16 -0.58 1.58
C LEU A 151 -14.68 -0.34 1.90
N SER A 152 -14.07 0.75 1.42
CA SER A 152 -12.65 1.05 1.62
C SER A 152 -12.46 2.36 2.36
N ASP A 153 -11.54 2.39 3.31
CA ASP A 153 -11.11 3.61 4.01
C ASP A 153 -9.91 4.26 3.29
N TYR A 154 -9.14 3.46 2.56
CA TYR A 154 -8.04 3.88 1.70
C TYR A 154 -8.02 3.08 0.42
N PHE A 155 -7.60 3.73 -0.67
CA PHE A 155 -7.09 3.05 -1.85
C PHE A 155 -5.57 3.14 -1.89
N LEU A 156 -4.91 2.05 -2.29
CA LEU A 156 -3.50 2.06 -2.64
C LEU A 156 -3.37 1.72 -4.12
N THR A 157 -2.70 2.57 -4.88
CA THR A 157 -2.40 2.24 -6.29
C THR A 157 -1.16 1.36 -6.36
N ASP A 158 -1.16 0.34 -7.23
CA ASP A 158 0.07 -0.42 -7.47
C ASP A 158 0.20 -0.86 -8.93
N THR A 159 1.43 -1.19 -9.34
CA THR A 159 1.71 -1.45 -10.75
C THR A 159 1.33 -2.87 -11.14
N LEU A 160 0.41 -2.98 -12.10
CA LEU A 160 0.09 -4.23 -12.77
C LEU A 160 0.96 -4.38 -14.02
N LEU A 161 1.76 -5.44 -14.06
CA LEU A 161 2.57 -5.77 -15.22
C LEU A 161 1.69 -6.42 -16.28
N LEU A 162 1.56 -5.76 -17.43
CA LEU A 162 0.80 -6.25 -18.57
C LEU A 162 1.72 -6.99 -19.56
N PRO A 163 1.26 -8.09 -20.20
CA PRO A 163 2.03 -8.79 -21.21
C PRO A 163 2.44 -7.85 -22.34
N THR A 164 3.67 -7.98 -22.83
CA THR A 164 4.14 -7.28 -24.02
C THR A 164 4.16 -8.22 -25.22
N ALA A 165 3.91 -7.71 -26.42
CA ALA A 165 3.94 -8.52 -27.64
C ALA A 165 5.33 -9.12 -27.95
N THR A 166 6.39 -8.54 -27.36
CA THR A 166 7.79 -8.84 -27.72
C THR A 166 8.63 -9.38 -26.57
N ALA A 167 8.10 -9.45 -25.35
CA ALA A 167 8.81 -9.97 -24.20
C ALA A 167 8.01 -11.09 -23.52
N THR A 168 8.72 -12.05 -22.92
CA THR A 168 8.11 -12.99 -21.98
C THR A 168 7.29 -12.19 -20.96
N PRO A 169 6.01 -12.54 -20.68
CA PRO A 169 5.21 -11.78 -19.73
C PRO A 169 5.98 -11.66 -18.41
N ALA A 170 6.29 -10.46 -18.00
CA ALA A 170 6.78 -10.24 -16.65
C ALA A 170 5.65 -10.65 -15.71
N ALA A 171 5.79 -11.80 -15.07
CA ALA A 171 4.81 -12.27 -14.08
C ALA A 171 4.81 -11.33 -12.88
N GLN A 172 3.64 -11.15 -12.27
CA GLN A 172 3.58 -10.52 -10.95
C GLN A 172 4.47 -11.34 -9.99
N PRO A 173 5.26 -10.68 -9.12
CA PRO A 173 6.16 -11.36 -8.20
C PRO A 173 5.45 -12.36 -7.25
N VAL A 174 4.17 -12.12 -6.99
CA VAL A 174 3.31 -13.04 -6.22
C VAL A 174 2.06 -13.35 -7.04
N VAL A 175 1.85 -14.63 -7.34
CA VAL A 175 0.70 -15.08 -8.14
C VAL A 175 -0.60 -14.76 -7.39
N GLY A 176 -1.57 -14.15 -8.09
CA GLY A 176 -2.87 -13.79 -7.54
C GLY A 176 -2.91 -12.44 -6.79
N PHE A 177 -1.77 -11.75 -6.71
CA PHE A 177 -1.67 -10.45 -6.02
C PHE A 177 -1.02 -9.39 -6.90
N VAL A 178 -1.37 -8.11 -6.67
CA VAL A 178 -0.82 -6.96 -7.40
C VAL A 178 0.30 -6.33 -6.57
N GLY A 179 1.34 -5.83 -7.24
CA GLY A 179 2.40 -5.05 -6.60
C GLY A 179 3.76 -5.72 -6.54
N ILE A 180 4.67 -5.12 -5.76
CA ILE A 180 6.05 -5.58 -5.53
C ILE A 180 6.89 -5.59 -6.83
N THR A 181 6.46 -4.87 -7.86
CA THR A 181 7.12 -4.89 -9.17
C THR A 181 8.37 -4.01 -9.25
N GLY A 182 8.49 -3.03 -8.36
CA GLY A 182 9.50 -1.99 -8.43
C GLY A 182 9.36 -1.05 -9.63
N GLN A 183 8.33 -1.23 -10.46
CA GLN A 183 8.10 -0.41 -11.66
C GLN A 183 7.08 0.69 -11.39
N THR A 184 7.30 1.86 -12.00
CA THR A 184 6.43 3.02 -11.85
C THR A 184 5.10 2.79 -12.57
N SER A 185 4.00 3.08 -11.87
CA SER A 185 2.64 3.12 -12.42
C SER A 185 2.40 4.39 -13.24
N ASP A 186 1.33 4.39 -14.05
CA ASP A 186 0.93 5.58 -14.80
C ASP A 186 0.33 6.65 -13.86
N TRP A 187 1.08 7.72 -13.64
CA TRP A 187 0.66 8.83 -12.77
C TRP A 187 -0.50 9.66 -13.33
N GLN A 188 -0.83 9.58 -14.63
CA GLN A 188 -2.01 10.25 -15.16
C GLN A 188 -3.27 9.53 -14.69
N VAL A 189 -3.28 8.21 -14.72
CA VAL A 189 -4.40 7.40 -14.19
C VAL A 189 -4.49 7.55 -12.67
N ALA A 190 -3.36 7.53 -11.95
CA ALA A 190 -3.35 7.80 -10.52
C ALA A 190 -3.92 9.18 -10.17
N ARG A 191 -3.60 10.21 -10.95
CA ARG A 191 -4.18 11.55 -10.80
C ARG A 191 -5.68 11.57 -11.07
N ALA A 192 -6.15 10.90 -12.12
CA ALA A 192 -7.57 10.78 -12.42
C ALA A 192 -8.33 10.11 -11.28
N LEU A 193 -7.77 9.04 -10.70
CA LEU A 193 -8.33 8.38 -9.54
C LEU A 193 -8.47 9.34 -8.34
N VAL A 194 -7.40 10.07 -7.99
CA VAL A 194 -7.42 11.05 -6.88
C VAL A 194 -8.48 12.13 -7.06
N LEU A 195 -8.79 12.50 -8.31
CA LEU A 195 -9.81 13.52 -8.61
C LEU A 195 -11.25 12.99 -8.57
N GLN A 196 -11.45 11.70 -8.79
CA GLN A 196 -12.78 11.12 -8.99
C GLN A 196 -13.32 10.38 -7.76
N THR A 197 -12.44 9.88 -6.87
CA THR A 197 -12.89 9.17 -5.68
C THR A 197 -12.83 10.04 -4.42
N PRO A 198 -13.82 9.95 -3.50
CA PRO A 198 -13.74 10.54 -2.17
C PRO A 198 -12.82 9.76 -1.23
N VAL A 199 -12.46 8.52 -1.56
CA VAL A 199 -11.58 7.67 -0.75
C VAL A 199 -10.14 8.18 -0.80
N PRO A 200 -9.46 8.41 0.33
CA PRO A 200 -8.06 8.80 0.36
C PRO A 200 -7.17 7.82 -0.40
N VAL A 201 -6.37 8.34 -1.35
CA VAL A 201 -5.50 7.52 -2.21
C VAL A 201 -4.05 7.60 -1.72
N ILE A 202 -3.44 6.45 -1.42
CA ILE A 202 -2.01 6.29 -1.20
C ILE A 202 -1.37 5.86 -2.51
N LEU A 203 -0.47 6.67 -3.03
CA LEU A 203 0.23 6.38 -4.29
C LEU A 203 1.38 5.42 -4.04
N ALA A 204 1.35 4.29 -4.68
CA ALA A 204 2.43 3.32 -4.76
C ALA A 204 2.78 2.98 -6.21
N GLY A 205 3.61 1.95 -6.40
CA GLY A 205 4.13 1.54 -7.71
C GLY A 205 5.44 2.24 -8.04
N GLY A 206 6.57 1.61 -7.72
CA GLY A 206 7.92 2.02 -8.06
C GLY A 206 8.35 3.38 -7.51
N LEU A 207 7.75 3.84 -6.41
CA LEU A 207 8.21 5.09 -5.77
C LEU A 207 9.52 4.88 -5.03
N SER A 208 10.42 5.83 -5.21
CA SER A 208 11.77 5.86 -4.62
C SER A 208 12.09 7.25 -4.05
N PRO A 209 13.16 7.40 -3.26
CA PRO A 209 13.63 8.72 -2.82
C PRO A 209 13.85 9.72 -3.96
N GLU A 210 14.20 9.23 -5.16
CA GLU A 210 14.54 10.04 -6.32
C GLU A 210 13.31 10.56 -7.08
N ASN A 211 12.16 9.86 -7.01
CA ASN A 211 10.98 10.20 -7.81
C ASN A 211 9.74 10.63 -7.01
N VAL A 212 9.70 10.36 -5.69
CA VAL A 212 8.50 10.60 -4.86
C VAL A 212 8.06 12.07 -4.86
N ALA A 213 8.99 13.02 -4.85
CA ALA A 213 8.67 14.44 -4.88
C ALA A 213 7.93 14.82 -6.19
N ALA A 214 8.40 14.35 -7.33
CA ALA A 214 7.75 14.58 -8.63
C ALA A 214 6.39 13.88 -8.71
N ALA A 215 6.27 12.68 -8.14
CA ALA A 215 5.01 11.95 -8.05
C ALA A 215 3.97 12.71 -7.22
N ILE A 216 4.34 13.23 -6.05
CA ILE A 216 3.49 14.03 -5.19
C ILE A 216 3.01 15.29 -5.91
N ALA A 217 3.91 16.02 -6.57
CA ALA A 217 3.57 17.25 -7.30
C ALA A 217 2.57 16.97 -8.41
N ARG A 218 2.72 15.86 -9.15
CA ARG A 218 1.89 15.51 -10.30
C ARG A 218 0.55 14.87 -9.89
N VAL A 219 0.55 13.93 -8.96
CA VAL A 219 -0.64 13.15 -8.59
C VAL A 219 -1.45 13.83 -7.49
N LYS A 220 -0.80 14.52 -6.56
CA LYS A 220 -1.39 15.11 -5.35
C LYS A 220 -2.16 14.08 -4.51
N PRO A 221 -1.55 12.95 -4.17
CA PRO A 221 -2.19 11.90 -3.39
C PRO A 221 -2.37 12.31 -1.93
N PHE A 222 -3.14 11.54 -1.17
CA PHE A 222 -3.27 11.67 0.27
C PHE A 222 -2.02 11.16 1.02
N GLY A 223 -1.39 10.12 0.49
CA GLY A 223 -0.16 9.54 1.00
C GLY A 223 0.68 8.91 -0.11
N VAL A 224 1.87 8.47 0.25
CA VAL A 224 2.80 7.76 -0.63
C VAL A 224 3.32 6.49 0.04
N ASP A 225 3.55 5.46 -0.76
CA ASP A 225 4.06 4.17 -0.30
C ASP A 225 5.33 3.77 -1.06
N SER A 226 6.27 3.15 -0.36
CA SER A 226 7.41 2.49 -0.98
C SER A 226 7.69 1.14 -0.31
N CYS A 227 7.96 0.16 -1.14
CA CYS A 227 8.37 -1.17 -0.70
C CYS A 227 9.76 -1.52 -1.25
N THR A 228 9.85 -1.84 -2.54
CA THR A 228 11.04 -2.37 -3.20
C THR A 228 12.21 -1.37 -3.22
N ALA A 229 11.94 -0.10 -3.50
CA ALA A 229 12.99 0.92 -3.64
C ALA A 229 13.63 1.36 -2.31
N THR A 230 13.02 0.98 -1.18
CA THR A 230 13.56 1.21 0.16
C THR A 230 14.25 -0.02 0.76
N ASN A 231 14.39 -1.10 0.00
CA ASN A 231 15.11 -2.29 0.42
C ASN A 231 16.64 -2.12 0.22
N GLN A 232 17.41 -2.89 1.01
CA GLN A 232 18.82 -3.16 0.72
C GLN A 232 18.95 -3.84 -0.62
N VAL A 233 20.13 -3.73 -1.23
CA VAL A 233 20.44 -4.41 -2.49
C VAL A 233 21.56 -5.43 -2.28
N ASP A 234 21.54 -6.49 -3.08
CA ASP A 234 22.63 -7.46 -3.14
C ASP A 234 23.82 -6.93 -3.96
N ALA A 235 24.84 -7.77 -4.14
CA ALA A 235 26.04 -7.43 -4.90
C ALA A 235 25.76 -7.09 -6.39
N ASP A 236 24.65 -7.58 -6.93
CA ASP A 236 24.21 -7.30 -8.30
C ASP A 236 23.28 -6.08 -8.38
N GLY A 237 23.03 -5.40 -7.26
CA GLY A 237 22.14 -4.24 -7.19
C GLY A 237 20.64 -4.61 -7.14
N ARG A 238 20.28 -5.87 -6.91
CA ARG A 238 18.88 -6.33 -6.84
C ARG A 238 18.32 -6.12 -5.43
N PRO A 239 17.08 -5.61 -5.28
CA PRO A 239 16.46 -5.44 -3.98
C PRO A 239 16.30 -6.76 -3.22
N ILE A 240 16.71 -6.78 -1.95
CA ILE A 240 16.52 -7.91 -1.06
C ILE A 240 15.21 -7.71 -0.30
N ARG A 241 14.21 -8.55 -0.57
CA ARG A 241 12.92 -8.50 0.11
C ARG A 241 13.06 -8.66 1.63
N PHE A 242 12.19 -7.96 2.38
CA PHE A 242 12.16 -7.99 3.84
C PHE A 242 13.47 -7.51 4.51
N ARG A 243 14.27 -6.71 3.82
CA ARG A 243 15.45 -6.06 4.38
C ARG A 243 15.46 -4.59 4.00
N LYS A 244 14.98 -3.75 4.91
CA LYS A 244 14.96 -2.30 4.68
C LYS A 244 16.35 -1.70 4.79
N ASP A 245 16.64 -0.77 3.88
CA ASP A 245 17.78 0.14 3.99
C ASP A 245 17.30 1.41 4.70
N ARG A 246 17.74 1.59 5.93
CA ARG A 246 17.30 2.71 6.77
C ARG A 246 17.62 4.08 6.14
N MET A 247 18.74 4.20 5.45
CA MET A 247 19.10 5.44 4.77
C MET A 247 18.16 5.76 3.60
N ARG A 248 17.75 4.73 2.84
CA ARG A 248 16.76 4.89 1.77
C ARG A 248 15.38 5.23 2.32
N VAL A 249 14.94 4.60 3.40
CA VAL A 249 13.69 4.94 4.08
C VAL A 249 13.70 6.40 4.50
N ARG A 250 14.75 6.84 5.21
CA ARG A 250 14.89 8.25 5.67
C ARG A 250 14.87 9.24 4.50
N ARG A 251 15.60 8.97 3.43
CA ARG A 251 15.62 9.82 2.23
C ARG A 251 14.24 9.88 1.55
N PHE A 252 13.51 8.77 1.52
CA PHE A 252 12.15 8.72 0.98
C PHE A 252 11.21 9.61 1.79
N VAL A 253 11.21 9.48 3.13
CA VAL A 253 10.41 10.30 4.03
C VAL A 253 10.74 11.80 3.85
N GLN A 254 12.02 12.16 3.87
CA GLN A 254 12.46 13.55 3.70
C GLN A 254 12.03 14.14 2.35
N ALA A 255 12.17 13.38 1.27
CA ALA A 255 11.76 13.82 -0.06
C ALA A 255 10.23 13.98 -0.17
N ALA A 256 9.46 13.09 0.45
CA ALA A 256 8.00 13.18 0.47
C ALA A 256 7.51 14.40 1.29
N GLN A 257 8.03 14.60 2.49
CA GLN A 257 7.65 15.70 3.36
C GLN A 257 8.08 17.05 2.78
N GLY A 258 9.30 17.15 2.22
CA GLY A 258 9.79 18.37 1.58
C GLY A 258 8.96 18.78 0.35
N ALA A 259 8.47 17.82 -0.43
CA ALA A 259 7.59 18.11 -1.56
C ALA A 259 6.21 18.60 -1.15
N PHE A 260 5.73 18.22 0.02
CA PHE A 260 4.41 18.65 0.52
C PHE A 260 4.46 20.06 1.12
N GLY A 261 5.53 20.43 1.81
CA GLY A 261 5.72 21.76 2.39
C GLY A 261 5.87 22.91 1.37
N ASN A 262 6.12 22.59 0.11
CA ASN A 262 6.27 23.54 -1.00
C ASN A 262 4.98 23.70 -1.86
N ARG A 263 3.81 23.31 -1.38
CA ARG A 263 2.51 23.43 -2.08
C ARG A 263 1.80 24.75 -1.81
#